data_b53ceebc8782c971750f4dd4d81f0f16
#
_entry.id   b53ceebc8782c971750f4dd4d81f0f16
#
_cell.length_a   1.000
_cell.length_b   1.000
_cell.length_c   1.000
_cell.angle_alpha   90.00
_cell.angle_beta   90.00
_cell.angle_gamma   90.00
#
_symmetry.space_group_name_H-M   'P 1'
#
loop_
_entity.id
_entity.type
_entity.pdbx_description
1 polymer ?
#
loop_
_entity_poly.entity_id
_entity_poly.type
_entity_poly.pdbx_seq_one_letter_code
_entity_poly.pdbx_strand_id
1 'polypeptide(L)'
;MKTIKILIISVSTLLLFSCSSDSVDEEVKEVDITFEDVDKSFSELVVNEGNNDYTLEVPDGLSWNFRVTAPEPSNEKKSLFINLHGAAGGSPDAHKNTSCYLEAATASINAYVISPNGGTNLWFEPINQSQVMGLTTLALKYWNIDPEKVVVTGYSNGGIGSWFFAETQPEVFSAGIPMASSYNTTNTNGEAREIPTPLYVIHAENDELFPLSETQAWVDQSVEAGSTIEFVVAGGLTHTELCEYASYFEDAVDWLTTSIWK
;
A
#
# COMPACT_ATOMS: atom_id res chain seq x y z
N MET A 1 34.23 37.73 69.34
CA MET A 1 33.60 38.82 68.62
C MET A 1 32.63 38.27 67.60
N LYS A 2 31.33 38.29 67.92
CA LYS A 2 30.26 37.79 66.98
C LYS A 2 29.59 39.04 66.41
N THR A 3 29.69 39.19 65.10
CA THR A 3 29.08 40.29 64.36
C THR A 3 27.66 39.87 63.96
N ILE A 4 26.64 40.57 64.47
CA ILE A 4 25.23 40.39 64.15
C ILE A 4 24.96 41.22 62.94
N LYS A 5 24.49 40.56 61.86
CA LYS A 5 23.94 41.24 60.69
C LYS A 5 22.44 41.39 60.87
N ILE A 6 21.98 42.62 60.82
CA ILE A 6 20.56 42.98 60.84
C ILE A 6 20.03 42.88 59.42
N LEU A 7 18.96 42.06 59.23
CA LEU A 7 18.25 41.93 57.98
C LEU A 7 17.05 42.89 57.97
N ILE A 8 17.08 43.86 57.08
CA ILE A 8 15.97 44.77 56.87
C ILE A 8 15.01 44.15 55.87
N ILE A 9 13.79 43.80 56.30
CA ILE A 9 12.74 43.30 55.43
C ILE A 9 11.95 44.49 54.90
N SER A 10 12.09 44.75 53.61
CA SER A 10 11.26 45.72 52.90
C SER A 10 9.95 45.02 52.42
N VAL A 11 8.81 45.46 53.00
CA VAL A 11 7.50 45.00 52.58
C VAL A 11 7.09 45.82 51.36
N SER A 12 7.13 45.21 50.19
CA SER A 12 6.64 45.79 48.96
C SER A 12 5.18 45.31 48.72
N THR A 13 4.25 46.23 48.88
CA THR A 13 2.81 45.95 48.63
C THR A 13 2.57 45.86 47.11
N LEU A 14 2.38 44.64 46.62
CA LEU A 14 2.01 44.39 45.24
C LEU A 14 0.49 44.52 45.09
N LEU A 15 0.03 45.57 44.40
CA LEU A 15 -1.36 45.71 43.94
C LEU A 15 -1.56 44.74 42.79
N LEU A 16 -2.33 43.66 43.03
CA LEU A 16 -2.79 42.76 41.99
C LEU A 16 -3.98 43.38 41.26
N PHE A 17 -3.74 43.88 40.05
CA PHE A 17 -4.81 44.12 39.08
C PHE A 17 -5.20 42.78 38.51
N SER A 18 -6.36 42.25 38.89
CA SER A 18 -6.99 41.12 38.29
C SER A 18 -7.64 41.61 36.97
N CYS A 19 -6.98 41.37 35.85
CA CYS A 19 -7.65 41.35 34.55
C CYS A 19 -8.25 39.94 34.39
N SER A 20 -9.55 39.82 34.54
CA SER A 20 -10.30 38.64 34.05
C SER A 20 -10.36 38.76 32.53
N SER A 21 -9.44 38.10 31.85
CA SER A 21 -9.66 37.72 30.44
C SER A 21 -10.49 36.44 30.48
N ASP A 22 -11.77 36.54 30.18
CA ASP A 22 -12.57 35.41 29.76
C ASP A 22 -11.98 34.90 28.44
N SER A 23 -10.97 34.06 28.54
CA SER A 23 -10.61 33.18 27.42
C SER A 23 -11.71 32.12 27.34
N VAL A 24 -12.63 32.28 26.44
CA VAL A 24 -13.48 31.21 25.97
C VAL A 24 -12.51 30.23 25.29
N ASP A 25 -12.04 29.24 26.07
CA ASP A 25 -11.47 28.02 25.47
C ASP A 25 -12.64 27.36 24.72
N GLU A 26 -12.77 27.65 23.40
CA GLU A 26 -13.51 26.79 22.52
C GLU A 26 -12.78 25.42 22.56
N GLU A 27 -13.34 24.48 23.33
CA GLU A 27 -13.01 23.07 23.18
C GLU A 27 -13.24 22.74 21.71
N VAL A 28 -12.16 22.65 20.93
CA VAL A 28 -12.19 22.04 19.62
C VAL A 28 -12.63 20.61 19.85
N LYS A 29 -13.92 20.33 19.67
CA LYS A 29 -14.40 18.95 19.66
C LYS A 29 -13.68 18.26 18.53
N GLU A 30 -12.76 17.39 18.88
CA GLU A 30 -12.19 16.42 17.97
C GLU A 30 -13.38 15.63 17.38
N VAL A 31 -13.62 15.80 16.10
CA VAL A 31 -14.70 15.09 15.41
C VAL A 31 -14.17 13.68 15.16
N ASP A 32 -14.69 12.71 15.89
CA ASP A 32 -14.35 11.30 15.66
C ASP A 32 -14.81 10.90 14.26
N ILE A 33 -13.86 10.65 13.38
CA ILE A 33 -14.12 10.14 12.01
C ILE A 33 -14.64 8.71 12.11
N THR A 34 -15.73 8.43 11.45
CA THR A 34 -16.31 7.07 11.35
C THR A 34 -16.04 6.44 9.98
N PHE A 35 -16.23 5.12 9.86
CA PHE A 35 -16.16 4.47 8.55
C PHE A 35 -17.26 4.93 7.57
N GLU A 36 -18.40 5.44 8.07
CA GLU A 36 -19.44 6.07 7.23
C GLU A 36 -18.95 7.40 6.63
N ASP A 37 -18.17 8.17 7.40
CA ASP A 37 -17.54 9.40 6.92
C ASP A 37 -16.48 9.11 5.85
N VAL A 38 -15.69 8.04 6.03
CA VAL A 38 -14.71 7.57 5.04
C VAL A 38 -15.41 7.16 3.75
N ASP A 39 -16.47 6.35 3.86
CA ASP A 39 -17.28 5.87 2.72
C ASP A 39 -17.86 7.05 1.94
N LYS A 40 -18.45 8.01 2.64
CA LYS A 40 -18.97 9.24 2.06
C LYS A 40 -17.87 10.05 1.36
N SER A 41 -16.77 10.30 2.06
CA SER A 41 -15.65 11.08 1.51
C SER A 41 -15.06 10.44 0.25
N PHE A 42 -14.94 9.11 0.23
CA PHE A 42 -14.49 8.39 -0.96
C PHE A 42 -15.49 8.51 -2.11
N SER A 43 -16.79 8.42 -1.83
CA SER A 43 -17.85 8.54 -2.84
C SER A 43 -17.89 9.91 -3.53
N GLU A 44 -17.37 10.94 -2.86
CA GLU A 44 -17.32 12.33 -3.33
C GLU A 44 -16.00 12.66 -4.08
N LEU A 45 -15.07 11.69 -4.20
CA LEU A 45 -13.81 11.89 -4.92
C LEU A 45 -14.08 12.17 -6.41
N VAL A 46 -13.53 13.25 -6.92
CA VAL A 46 -13.55 13.57 -8.35
C VAL A 46 -12.31 12.95 -8.99
N VAL A 47 -12.50 11.81 -9.65
CA VAL A 47 -11.41 11.07 -10.30
C VAL A 47 -11.38 11.45 -11.78
N ASN A 48 -10.30 12.13 -12.20
CA ASN A 48 -10.05 12.48 -13.60
C ASN A 48 -9.13 11.45 -14.23
N GLU A 49 -9.15 11.35 -15.55
CA GLU A 49 -8.19 10.55 -16.30
C GLU A 49 -6.74 10.91 -15.93
N GLY A 50 -5.87 9.91 -15.79
CA GLY A 50 -4.49 10.05 -15.36
C GLY A 50 -4.33 10.08 -13.84
N ASN A 51 -3.28 10.75 -13.35
CA ASN A 51 -2.87 10.70 -11.96
C ASN A 51 -3.65 11.67 -11.06
N ASN A 52 -4.22 11.15 -9.98
CA ASN A 52 -4.95 11.90 -8.96
C ASN A 52 -4.41 11.49 -7.58
N ASP A 53 -4.00 12.45 -6.75
CA ASP A 53 -3.48 12.20 -5.41
C ASP A 53 -4.53 12.58 -4.36
N TYR A 54 -4.78 11.69 -3.39
CA TYR A 54 -5.79 11.85 -2.36
C TYR A 54 -5.25 11.56 -0.97
N THR A 55 -5.90 12.17 -0.01
CA THR A 55 -5.81 11.85 1.41
C THR A 55 -7.23 11.62 1.94
N LEU A 56 -7.47 10.51 2.59
CA LEU A 56 -8.70 10.24 3.34
C LEU A 56 -8.37 10.16 4.82
N GLU A 57 -9.04 11.00 5.60
CA GLU A 57 -9.04 10.84 7.05
C GLU A 57 -9.85 9.60 7.42
N VAL A 58 -9.31 8.77 8.30
CA VAL A 58 -9.93 7.52 8.75
C VAL A 58 -9.99 7.49 10.28
N PRO A 59 -10.75 6.57 10.90
CA PRO A 59 -10.81 6.47 12.35
C PRO A 59 -9.44 6.42 13.04
N ASP A 60 -9.42 6.73 14.33
CA ASP A 60 -8.22 6.71 15.19
C ASP A 60 -7.16 7.77 14.83
N GLY A 61 -7.55 8.87 14.18
CA GLY A 61 -6.65 9.97 13.81
C GLY A 61 -5.64 9.61 12.74
N LEU A 62 -5.91 8.55 11.97
CA LEU A 62 -5.08 8.10 10.86
C LEU A 62 -5.53 8.72 9.53
N SER A 63 -4.66 8.68 8.54
CA SER A 63 -5.00 9.09 7.18
C SER A 63 -4.41 8.12 6.15
N TRP A 64 -5.19 7.86 5.10
CA TRP A 64 -4.75 7.08 3.95
C TRP A 64 -4.36 8.03 2.82
N ASN A 65 -3.06 8.04 2.49
CA ASN A 65 -2.53 8.77 1.35
C ASN A 65 -2.36 7.79 0.20
N PHE A 66 -2.89 8.13 -0.97
CA PHE A 66 -2.81 7.24 -2.14
C PHE A 66 -2.91 8.01 -3.45
N ARG A 67 -2.34 7.40 -4.50
CA ARG A 67 -2.54 7.85 -5.88
C ARG A 67 -3.53 6.94 -6.58
N VAL A 68 -4.38 7.54 -7.40
CA VAL A 68 -5.20 6.83 -8.39
C VAL A 68 -4.72 7.23 -9.77
N THR A 69 -4.25 6.27 -10.56
CA THR A 69 -4.11 6.43 -12.01
C THR A 69 -5.38 5.90 -12.63
N ALA A 70 -6.22 6.80 -13.13
CA ALA A 70 -7.51 6.44 -13.70
C ALA A 70 -7.45 6.31 -15.21
N PRO A 71 -8.10 5.29 -15.78
CA PRO A 71 -8.18 5.08 -17.22
C PRO A 71 -9.09 6.10 -17.91
N GLU A 72 -9.10 6.10 -19.24
CA GLU A 72 -10.09 6.84 -20.03
C GLU A 72 -11.51 6.43 -19.62
N PRO A 73 -12.42 7.41 -19.47
CA PRO A 73 -13.82 7.12 -19.12
C PRO A 73 -14.49 6.22 -20.14
N SER A 74 -15.18 5.18 -19.68
CA SER A 74 -15.99 4.30 -20.54
C SER A 74 -17.13 3.67 -19.73
N ASN A 75 -18.10 3.08 -20.45
CA ASN A 75 -19.19 2.32 -19.84
C ASN A 75 -18.80 0.86 -19.54
N GLU A 76 -17.64 0.41 -19.99
CA GLU A 76 -17.15 -0.93 -19.74
C GLU A 76 -16.55 -1.04 -18.35
N LYS A 77 -16.75 -2.18 -17.70
CA LYS A 77 -16.07 -2.47 -16.44
C LYS A 77 -14.56 -2.58 -16.67
N LYS A 78 -13.80 -2.00 -15.76
CA LYS A 78 -12.34 -1.94 -15.80
C LYS A 78 -11.73 -2.92 -14.82
N SER A 79 -10.49 -3.34 -15.08
CA SER A 79 -9.67 -3.99 -14.07
C SER A 79 -9.13 -2.99 -13.06
N LEU A 80 -8.77 -3.48 -11.86
CA LEU A 80 -8.15 -2.71 -10.79
C LEU A 80 -6.81 -3.33 -10.40
N PHE A 81 -5.77 -2.52 -10.34
CA PHE A 81 -4.48 -2.89 -9.77
C PHE A 81 -4.26 -2.15 -8.45
N ILE A 82 -3.96 -2.88 -7.40
CA ILE A 82 -3.46 -2.33 -6.14
C ILE A 82 -1.95 -2.48 -6.16
N ASN A 83 -1.24 -1.36 -6.26
CA ASN A 83 0.21 -1.35 -6.44
C ASN A 83 0.93 -0.90 -5.17
N LEU A 84 1.69 -1.81 -4.59
CA LEU A 84 2.37 -1.66 -3.31
C LEU A 84 3.83 -1.25 -3.55
N HIS A 85 4.23 -0.08 -3.04
CA HIS A 85 5.61 0.40 -3.19
C HIS A 85 6.60 -0.41 -2.33
N GLY A 86 7.88 -0.40 -2.72
CA GLY A 86 8.99 -0.94 -1.94
C GLY A 86 9.26 -0.15 -0.66
N ALA A 87 10.28 -0.56 0.10
CA ALA A 87 10.70 0.18 1.28
C ALA A 87 11.13 1.61 0.91
N ALA A 88 10.52 2.61 1.52
CA ALA A 88 10.69 4.02 1.17
C ALA A 88 11.06 4.92 2.36
N GLY A 89 11.41 4.32 3.51
CA GLY A 89 11.85 5.05 4.71
C GLY A 89 10.83 6.05 5.25
N GLY A 90 9.52 5.82 5.00
CA GLY A 90 8.46 6.73 5.43
C GLY A 90 8.29 7.97 4.53
N SER A 91 8.79 7.94 3.31
CA SER A 91 8.58 9.04 2.35
C SER A 91 7.08 9.33 2.17
N PRO A 92 6.63 10.58 2.29
CA PRO A 92 5.23 10.95 2.08
C PRO A 92 4.80 10.78 0.62
N ASP A 93 5.75 10.65 -0.30
CA ASP A 93 5.52 10.50 -1.74
C ASP A 93 5.87 9.10 -2.27
N ALA A 94 6.06 8.10 -1.40
CA ALA A 94 6.44 6.74 -1.80
C ALA A 94 5.49 6.14 -2.85
N HIS A 95 4.19 6.35 -2.66
CA HIS A 95 3.12 5.90 -3.55
C HIS A 95 3.11 6.57 -4.94
N LYS A 96 3.88 7.63 -5.14
CA LYS A 96 3.96 8.38 -6.39
C LYS A 96 5.11 7.92 -7.29
N ASN A 97 6.02 7.08 -6.79
CA ASN A 97 7.27 6.71 -7.46
C ASN A 97 7.25 5.31 -8.08
N THR A 98 6.07 4.76 -8.35
CA THR A 98 5.90 3.36 -8.76
C THR A 98 5.47 3.20 -10.22
N SER A 99 5.41 4.29 -10.97
CA SER A 99 4.78 4.33 -12.29
C SER A 99 5.61 3.68 -13.41
N CYS A 100 6.92 3.74 -13.33
CA CYS A 100 7.78 3.45 -14.48
C CYS A 100 7.73 2.00 -14.99
N TYR A 101 7.31 1.04 -14.17
CA TYR A 101 7.21 -0.36 -14.59
C TYR A 101 5.77 -0.79 -14.93
N LEU A 102 4.75 -0.09 -14.43
CA LEU A 102 3.37 -0.56 -14.57
C LEU A 102 2.48 0.32 -15.46
N GLU A 103 2.78 1.62 -15.62
CA GLU A 103 1.88 2.56 -16.31
C GLU A 103 1.59 2.16 -17.75
N ALA A 104 2.62 1.79 -18.52
CA ALA A 104 2.43 1.41 -19.92
C ALA A 104 1.53 0.17 -20.06
N ALA A 105 1.80 -0.87 -19.29
CA ALA A 105 1.05 -2.11 -19.33
C ALA A 105 -0.39 -1.94 -18.85
N THR A 106 -0.63 -1.23 -17.75
CA THR A 106 -1.97 -1.00 -17.23
C THR A 106 -2.79 -0.06 -18.11
N ALA A 107 -2.16 0.91 -18.77
CA ALA A 107 -2.80 1.75 -19.77
C ALA A 107 -3.24 0.96 -21.00
N SER A 108 -2.47 -0.04 -21.44
CA SER A 108 -2.80 -0.89 -22.60
C SER A 108 -4.12 -1.63 -22.45
N ILE A 109 -4.51 -1.95 -21.22
CA ILE A 109 -5.78 -2.61 -20.87
C ILE A 109 -6.79 -1.65 -20.23
N ASN A 110 -6.48 -0.36 -20.20
CA ASN A 110 -7.33 0.70 -19.67
C ASN A 110 -7.79 0.43 -18.23
N ALA A 111 -6.85 0.10 -17.35
CA ALA A 111 -7.09 -0.29 -15.96
C ALA A 111 -7.03 0.90 -14.98
N TYR A 112 -7.74 0.80 -13.86
CA TYR A 112 -7.46 1.62 -12.67
C TYR A 112 -6.23 1.10 -11.94
N VAL A 113 -5.41 2.02 -11.43
CA VAL A 113 -4.33 1.69 -10.49
C VAL A 113 -4.52 2.51 -9.22
N ILE A 114 -4.54 1.84 -8.07
CA ILE A 114 -4.45 2.50 -6.76
C ILE A 114 -3.09 2.17 -6.17
N SER A 115 -2.32 3.20 -5.85
CA SER A 115 -1.03 3.08 -5.17
C SER A 115 -1.15 3.72 -3.78
N PRO A 116 -1.36 2.93 -2.71
CA PRO A 116 -1.41 3.45 -1.34
C PRO A 116 -0.01 3.78 -0.82
N ASN A 117 0.09 4.64 0.19
CA ASN A 117 1.32 4.92 0.93
C ASN A 117 1.37 4.09 2.22
N GLY A 118 2.23 3.09 2.26
CA GLY A 118 2.40 2.21 3.43
C GLY A 118 3.23 2.81 4.57
N GLY A 119 3.76 4.04 4.40
CA GLY A 119 4.61 4.69 5.41
C GLY A 119 5.88 3.90 5.70
N THR A 120 6.13 3.62 6.98
CA THR A 120 7.26 2.80 7.45
C THR A 120 6.87 1.36 7.77
N ASN A 121 5.58 1.04 7.74
CA ASN A 121 5.05 -0.26 8.12
C ASN A 121 5.18 -1.26 6.97
N LEU A 122 5.26 -2.54 7.32
CA LEU A 122 5.19 -3.61 6.32
C LEU A 122 3.74 -3.76 5.82
N TRP A 123 3.57 -4.22 4.59
CA TRP A 123 2.25 -4.31 3.98
C TRP A 123 1.31 -5.32 4.67
N PHE A 124 1.87 -6.31 5.36
CA PHE A 124 1.10 -7.29 6.14
C PHE A 124 0.79 -6.82 7.58
N GLU A 125 1.19 -5.61 8.00
CA GLU A 125 0.78 -5.05 9.29
C GLU A 125 -0.66 -4.53 9.24
N PRO A 126 -1.42 -4.62 10.36
CA PRO A 126 -2.86 -4.33 10.38
C PRO A 126 -3.25 -2.97 9.80
N ILE A 127 -2.42 -1.95 10.01
CA ILE A 127 -2.67 -0.59 9.50
C ILE A 127 -2.68 -0.56 7.97
N ASN A 128 -1.72 -1.24 7.33
CA ASN A 128 -1.63 -1.30 5.88
C ASN A 128 -2.63 -2.29 5.28
N GLN A 129 -2.95 -3.38 6.00
CA GLN A 129 -4.06 -4.25 5.60
C GLN A 129 -5.37 -3.49 5.55
N SER A 130 -5.68 -2.68 6.57
CA SER A 130 -6.88 -1.82 6.61
C SER A 130 -6.91 -0.87 5.41
N GLN A 131 -5.80 -0.22 5.10
CA GLN A 131 -5.70 0.72 3.98
C GLN A 131 -5.92 0.01 2.63
N VAL A 132 -5.20 -1.08 2.37
CA VAL A 132 -5.28 -1.84 1.11
C VAL A 132 -6.69 -2.37 0.89
N MET A 133 -7.25 -3.05 1.90
CA MET A 133 -8.58 -3.66 1.79
C MET A 133 -9.70 -2.61 1.77
N GLY A 134 -9.55 -1.54 2.56
CA GLY A 134 -10.49 -0.42 2.57
C GLY A 134 -10.57 0.27 1.21
N LEU A 135 -9.42 0.67 0.64
CA LEU A 135 -9.37 1.32 -0.68
C LEU A 135 -9.90 0.39 -1.78
N THR A 136 -9.57 -0.90 -1.74
CA THR A 136 -10.07 -1.89 -2.71
C THR A 136 -11.59 -2.01 -2.63
N THR A 137 -12.15 -2.14 -1.43
CA THR A 137 -13.59 -2.26 -1.20
C THR A 137 -14.35 -1.01 -1.67
N LEU A 138 -13.82 0.17 -1.35
CA LEU A 138 -14.43 1.44 -1.75
C LEU A 138 -14.38 1.63 -3.27
N ALA A 139 -13.27 1.30 -3.91
CA ALA A 139 -13.14 1.36 -5.36
C ALA A 139 -14.15 0.42 -6.06
N LEU A 140 -14.27 -0.82 -5.59
CA LEU A 140 -15.26 -1.79 -6.10
C LEU A 140 -16.70 -1.31 -5.92
N LYS A 141 -16.98 -0.57 -4.84
CA LYS A 141 -18.30 -0.05 -4.54
C LYS A 141 -18.69 1.14 -5.42
N TYR A 142 -17.76 2.05 -5.70
CA TYR A 142 -18.08 3.35 -6.30
C TYR A 142 -17.63 3.50 -7.75
N TRP A 143 -16.66 2.72 -8.21
CA TRP A 143 -16.15 2.80 -9.58
C TRP A 143 -16.63 1.62 -10.41
N ASN A 144 -16.64 1.80 -11.74
CA ASN A 144 -17.08 0.75 -12.68
C ASN A 144 -15.99 -0.32 -12.87
N ILE A 145 -15.69 -1.07 -11.81
CA ILE A 145 -14.66 -2.12 -11.79
C ILE A 145 -15.31 -3.49 -11.90
N ASP A 146 -14.64 -4.39 -12.62
CA ASP A 146 -14.97 -5.81 -12.65
C ASP A 146 -14.39 -6.50 -11.40
N PRO A 147 -15.23 -7.02 -10.48
CA PRO A 147 -14.72 -7.64 -9.26
C PRO A 147 -13.92 -8.92 -9.51
N GLU A 148 -14.04 -9.52 -10.72
CA GLU A 148 -13.23 -10.69 -11.11
C GLU A 148 -11.87 -10.29 -11.72
N LYS A 149 -11.56 -8.97 -11.81
CA LYS A 149 -10.35 -8.43 -12.41
C LYS A 149 -9.61 -7.49 -11.47
N VAL A 150 -9.40 -7.93 -10.23
CA VAL A 150 -8.66 -7.18 -9.21
C VAL A 150 -7.32 -7.85 -8.97
N VAL A 151 -6.23 -7.10 -9.12
CA VAL A 151 -4.85 -7.59 -9.02
C VAL A 151 -4.12 -6.87 -7.91
N VAL A 152 -3.36 -7.60 -7.09
CA VAL A 152 -2.38 -7.02 -6.18
C VAL A 152 -0.99 -7.17 -6.77
N THR A 153 -0.24 -6.09 -6.83
CA THR A 153 1.14 -6.07 -7.35
C THR A 153 2.04 -5.22 -6.47
N GLY A 154 3.32 -5.42 -6.57
CA GLY A 154 4.28 -4.61 -5.85
C GLY A 154 5.71 -5.09 -6.02
N TYR A 155 6.62 -4.20 -5.65
CA TYR A 155 8.06 -4.38 -5.78
C TYR A 155 8.73 -4.44 -4.41
N SER A 156 9.72 -5.32 -4.22
CA SER A 156 10.50 -5.44 -2.99
C SER A 156 9.58 -5.67 -1.77
N ASN A 157 9.55 -4.81 -0.77
CA ASN A 157 8.59 -4.87 0.34
C ASN A 157 7.12 -4.91 -0.15
N GLY A 158 6.79 -4.18 -1.22
CA GLY A 158 5.49 -4.25 -1.88
C GLY A 158 5.23 -5.61 -2.54
N GLY A 159 6.27 -6.25 -3.05
CA GLY A 159 6.20 -7.62 -3.56
C GLY A 159 5.88 -8.62 -2.45
N ILE A 160 6.49 -8.49 -1.27
CA ILE A 160 6.13 -9.29 -0.08
C ILE A 160 4.65 -9.07 0.28
N GLY A 161 4.18 -7.81 0.24
CA GLY A 161 2.77 -7.49 0.42
C GLY A 161 1.87 -8.16 -0.61
N SER A 162 2.30 -8.20 -1.88
CA SER A 162 1.58 -8.85 -2.96
C SER A 162 1.40 -10.35 -2.73
N TRP A 163 2.45 -11.04 -2.30
CA TRP A 163 2.39 -12.43 -1.86
C TRP A 163 1.40 -12.63 -0.71
N PHE A 164 1.51 -11.78 0.31
CA PHE A 164 0.67 -11.86 1.51
C PHE A 164 -0.82 -11.70 1.18
N PHE A 165 -1.19 -10.70 0.37
CA PHE A 165 -2.59 -10.49 0.01
C PHE A 165 -3.12 -11.57 -0.93
N ALA A 166 -2.31 -12.07 -1.84
CA ALA A 166 -2.68 -13.20 -2.69
C ALA A 166 -2.95 -14.48 -1.86
N GLU A 167 -2.19 -14.72 -0.81
CA GLU A 167 -2.40 -15.86 0.09
C GLU A 167 -3.64 -15.66 0.98
N THR A 168 -3.84 -14.46 1.53
CA THR A 168 -4.81 -14.23 2.62
C THR A 168 -6.16 -13.67 2.15
N GLN A 169 -6.25 -13.16 0.91
CA GLN A 169 -7.44 -12.49 0.37
C GLN A 169 -7.85 -13.02 -1.02
N PRO A 170 -7.95 -14.36 -1.19
CA PRO A 170 -8.25 -14.94 -2.50
C PRO A 170 -9.65 -14.62 -3.04
N GLU A 171 -10.58 -14.23 -2.15
CA GLU A 171 -11.93 -13.80 -2.53
C GLU A 171 -11.96 -12.38 -3.14
N VAL A 172 -10.86 -11.63 -3.02
CA VAL A 172 -10.78 -10.24 -3.48
C VAL A 172 -9.86 -10.13 -4.69
N PHE A 173 -8.70 -10.79 -4.65
CA PHE A 173 -7.71 -10.70 -5.71
C PHE A 173 -7.77 -11.90 -6.66
N SER A 174 -8.02 -11.63 -7.93
CA SER A 174 -8.03 -12.65 -8.99
C SER A 174 -6.63 -13.09 -9.39
N ALA A 175 -5.61 -12.28 -9.13
CA ALA A 175 -4.21 -12.58 -9.34
C ALA A 175 -3.29 -11.71 -8.49
N GLY A 176 -2.03 -12.16 -8.30
CA GLY A 176 -0.95 -11.38 -7.73
C GLY A 176 0.26 -11.29 -8.68
N ILE A 177 0.94 -10.13 -8.68
CA ILE A 177 2.18 -9.94 -9.45
C ILE A 177 3.27 -9.40 -8.51
N PRO A 178 3.87 -10.24 -7.67
CA PRO A 178 4.99 -9.86 -6.81
C PRO A 178 6.28 -9.76 -7.61
N MET A 179 7.05 -8.66 -7.39
CA MET A 179 8.33 -8.41 -8.07
C MET A 179 9.46 -8.24 -7.08
N ALA A 180 10.66 -8.77 -7.44
CA ALA A 180 11.91 -8.63 -6.68
C ALA A 180 11.72 -8.83 -5.18
N SER A 181 11.10 -9.93 -4.79
CA SER A 181 10.75 -10.23 -3.40
C SER A 181 10.79 -11.74 -3.14
N SER A 182 11.04 -12.10 -1.89
CA SER A 182 10.97 -13.47 -1.42
C SER A 182 9.88 -13.61 -0.37
N TYR A 183 9.17 -14.73 -0.39
CA TYR A 183 8.10 -15.02 0.55
C TYR A 183 8.16 -16.47 1.01
N ASN A 184 8.32 -16.66 2.32
CA ASN A 184 8.36 -18.00 2.87
C ASN A 184 6.97 -18.65 2.78
N THR A 185 6.86 -19.66 1.94
CA THR A 185 5.63 -20.42 1.69
C THR A 185 5.46 -21.64 2.58
N THR A 186 6.23 -21.78 3.64
CA THR A 186 6.06 -22.86 4.62
C THR A 186 5.36 -22.39 5.89
N ASN A 187 4.59 -23.27 6.49
CA ASN A 187 4.02 -23.04 7.81
C ASN A 187 5.03 -23.38 8.94
N THR A 188 4.64 -23.21 10.19
CA THR A 188 5.54 -23.37 11.33
C THR A 188 6.04 -24.79 11.56
N ASN A 189 5.40 -25.80 10.97
CA ASN A 189 5.85 -27.20 11.02
C ASN A 189 6.73 -27.58 9.80
N GLY A 190 7.00 -26.61 8.90
CA GLY A 190 7.84 -26.81 7.72
C GLY A 190 7.12 -27.38 6.50
N GLU A 191 5.81 -27.58 6.55
CA GLU A 191 5.02 -28.00 5.40
C GLU A 191 4.77 -26.80 4.46
N ALA A 192 4.88 -27.02 3.16
CA ALA A 192 4.57 -26.01 2.16
C ALA A 192 3.08 -25.67 2.16
N ARG A 193 2.78 -24.39 1.91
CA ARG A 193 1.41 -23.89 1.78
C ARG A 193 1.06 -23.68 0.33
N GLU A 194 -0.15 -24.04 -0.03
CA GLU A 194 -0.80 -23.57 -1.25
C GLU A 194 -1.16 -22.10 -1.12
N ILE A 195 -0.85 -21.30 -2.14
CA ILE A 195 -1.37 -19.94 -2.31
C ILE A 195 -2.56 -20.03 -3.26
N PRO A 196 -3.78 -19.71 -2.78
CA PRO A 196 -5.00 -19.94 -3.55
C PRO A 196 -5.13 -19.05 -4.80
N THR A 197 -4.61 -17.80 -4.71
CA THR A 197 -4.64 -16.84 -5.80
C THR A 197 -3.51 -17.13 -6.79
N PRO A 198 -3.79 -17.21 -8.12
CA PRO A 198 -2.75 -17.36 -9.13
C PRO A 198 -1.72 -16.21 -9.09
N LEU A 199 -0.44 -16.55 -9.28
CA LEU A 199 0.65 -15.59 -9.22
C LEU A 199 1.48 -15.58 -10.50
N TYR A 200 1.90 -14.38 -10.91
CA TYR A 200 2.98 -14.15 -11.87
C TYR A 200 4.15 -13.49 -11.16
N VAL A 201 5.16 -14.26 -10.82
CA VAL A 201 6.28 -13.80 -9.98
C VAL A 201 7.44 -13.38 -10.86
N ILE A 202 7.89 -12.13 -10.76
CA ILE A 202 9.03 -11.60 -11.50
C ILE A 202 10.20 -11.39 -10.53
N HIS A 203 11.34 -12.06 -10.79
CA HIS A 203 12.48 -12.01 -9.89
C HIS A 203 13.78 -11.75 -10.64
N ALA A 204 14.63 -10.84 -10.13
CA ALA A 204 15.90 -10.53 -10.74
C ALA A 204 16.89 -11.70 -10.64
N GLU A 205 17.62 -11.96 -11.73
CA GLU A 205 18.66 -12.99 -11.74
C GLU A 205 19.76 -12.73 -10.69
N ASN A 206 20.12 -11.46 -10.50
CA ASN A 206 21.20 -11.03 -9.61
C ASN A 206 20.68 -10.24 -8.41
N ASP A 207 19.50 -10.60 -7.88
CA ASP A 207 18.95 -9.93 -6.70
C ASP A 207 19.86 -10.17 -5.48
N GLU A 208 20.45 -9.09 -4.98
CA GLU A 208 21.37 -9.12 -3.85
C GLU A 208 20.69 -9.06 -2.48
N LEU A 209 19.40 -8.73 -2.44
CA LEU A 209 18.62 -8.69 -1.20
C LEU A 209 17.79 -9.97 -1.00
N PHE A 210 17.23 -10.49 -2.07
CA PHE A 210 16.45 -11.72 -2.07
C PHE A 210 17.09 -12.72 -3.05
N PRO A 211 18.00 -13.59 -2.61
CA PRO A 211 18.70 -14.51 -3.50
C PRO A 211 17.73 -15.33 -4.36
N LEU A 212 17.93 -15.34 -5.68
CA LEU A 212 17.10 -16.07 -6.64
C LEU A 212 16.86 -17.53 -6.22
N SER A 213 17.90 -18.21 -5.76
CA SER A 213 17.80 -19.62 -5.35
C SER A 213 16.88 -19.85 -4.15
N GLU A 214 16.76 -18.87 -3.26
CA GLU A 214 15.85 -18.95 -2.11
C GLU A 214 14.41 -18.73 -2.56
N THR A 215 14.17 -17.70 -3.37
CA THR A 215 12.83 -17.41 -3.91
C THR A 215 12.34 -18.57 -4.78
N GLN A 216 13.20 -19.12 -5.65
CA GLN A 216 12.88 -20.31 -6.46
C GLN A 216 12.46 -21.50 -5.58
N ALA A 217 13.20 -21.76 -4.49
CA ALA A 217 12.88 -22.88 -3.59
C ALA A 217 11.48 -22.68 -2.93
N TRP A 218 11.12 -21.46 -2.54
CA TRP A 218 9.78 -21.18 -1.99
C TRP A 218 8.67 -21.34 -3.04
N VAL A 219 8.92 -20.89 -4.27
CA VAL A 219 8.01 -21.08 -5.41
C VAL A 219 7.79 -22.55 -5.68
N ASP A 220 8.87 -23.32 -5.86
CA ASP A 220 8.79 -24.74 -6.18
C ASP A 220 7.99 -25.51 -5.11
N GLN A 221 8.24 -25.26 -3.83
CA GLN A 221 7.51 -25.87 -2.73
C GLN A 221 6.01 -25.51 -2.75
N SER A 222 5.66 -24.24 -3.03
CA SER A 222 4.28 -23.80 -3.09
C SER A 222 3.54 -24.39 -4.29
N VAL A 223 4.22 -24.53 -5.43
CA VAL A 223 3.68 -25.20 -6.63
C VAL A 223 3.43 -26.69 -6.34
N GLU A 224 4.36 -27.38 -5.66
CA GLU A 224 4.15 -28.77 -5.22
C GLU A 224 2.96 -28.90 -4.26
N ALA A 225 2.66 -27.86 -3.47
CA ALA A 225 1.50 -27.80 -2.58
C ALA A 225 0.18 -27.48 -3.29
N GLY A 226 0.19 -27.12 -4.59
CA GLY A 226 -1.00 -26.88 -5.40
C GLY A 226 -1.16 -25.46 -5.95
N SER A 227 -0.25 -24.54 -5.63
CA SER A 227 -0.31 -23.16 -6.12
C SER A 227 -0.14 -23.07 -7.64
N THR A 228 -0.84 -22.15 -8.27
CA THR A 228 -0.64 -21.79 -9.67
C THR A 228 0.30 -20.58 -9.74
N ILE A 229 1.57 -20.81 -10.06
CA ILE A 229 2.61 -19.77 -10.12
C ILE A 229 3.36 -19.85 -11.45
N GLU A 230 3.33 -18.74 -12.19
CA GLU A 230 4.27 -18.49 -13.28
C GLU A 230 5.48 -17.75 -12.68
N PHE A 231 6.67 -18.36 -12.74
CA PHE A 231 7.89 -17.78 -12.18
C PHE A 231 8.84 -17.36 -13.28
N VAL A 232 9.10 -16.06 -13.38
CA VAL A 232 9.91 -15.46 -14.44
C VAL A 232 11.16 -14.81 -13.85
N VAL A 233 12.33 -15.24 -14.37
CA VAL A 233 13.62 -14.67 -14.01
C VAL A 233 13.95 -13.51 -14.96
N ALA A 234 14.06 -12.31 -14.41
CA ALA A 234 14.49 -11.12 -15.14
C ALA A 234 16.02 -11.15 -15.32
N GLY A 235 16.46 -11.60 -16.49
CA GLY A 235 17.86 -11.88 -16.79
C GLY A 235 18.75 -10.63 -16.72
N GLY A 236 19.86 -10.74 -16.00
CA GLY A 236 20.85 -9.68 -15.83
C GLY A 236 20.47 -8.60 -14.82
N LEU A 237 19.21 -8.52 -14.38
CA LEU A 237 18.75 -7.49 -13.45
C LEU A 237 19.21 -7.75 -12.02
N THR A 238 19.36 -6.66 -11.27
CA THR A 238 19.61 -6.61 -9.83
C THR A 238 18.35 -6.17 -9.06
N HIS A 239 18.43 -6.11 -7.73
CA HIS A 239 17.30 -5.66 -6.91
C HIS A 239 16.84 -4.24 -7.24
N THR A 240 17.74 -3.33 -7.59
CA THR A 240 17.47 -1.87 -7.61
C THR A 240 17.01 -1.32 -8.95
N GLU A 241 16.88 -2.14 -9.99
CA GLU A 241 16.58 -1.70 -11.36
C GLU A 241 15.07 -1.71 -11.66
N LEU A 242 14.30 -1.07 -10.77
CA LEU A 242 12.83 -1.08 -10.79
C LEU A 242 12.20 -0.85 -12.18
N CYS A 243 12.67 0.15 -12.92
CA CYS A 243 12.05 0.50 -14.20
C CYS A 243 12.37 -0.48 -15.32
N GLU A 244 13.43 -1.27 -15.19
CA GLU A 244 13.79 -2.32 -16.16
C GLU A 244 12.86 -3.55 -16.08
N TYR A 245 12.01 -3.62 -15.06
CA TYR A 245 10.96 -4.65 -14.96
C TYR A 245 9.75 -4.40 -15.89
N ALA A 246 9.68 -3.26 -16.57
CA ALA A 246 8.52 -2.87 -17.37
C ALA A 246 8.09 -3.92 -18.40
N SER A 247 9.02 -4.48 -19.18
CA SER A 247 8.71 -5.49 -20.18
C SER A 247 8.21 -6.80 -19.56
N TYR A 248 8.75 -7.20 -18.42
CA TYR A 248 8.27 -8.38 -17.68
C TYR A 248 6.89 -8.16 -17.09
N PHE A 249 6.58 -6.92 -16.72
CA PHE A 249 5.25 -6.55 -16.23
C PHE A 249 4.22 -6.53 -17.38
N GLU A 250 4.61 -6.12 -18.58
CA GLU A 250 3.79 -6.25 -19.80
C GLU A 250 3.43 -7.73 -20.05
N ASP A 251 4.40 -8.65 -19.97
CA ASP A 251 4.16 -10.10 -20.11
C ASP A 251 3.19 -10.62 -19.01
N ALA A 252 3.29 -10.09 -17.78
CA ALA A 252 2.35 -10.44 -16.70
C ALA A 252 0.93 -9.95 -17.00
N VAL A 253 0.75 -8.77 -17.59
CA VAL A 253 -0.56 -8.26 -18.02
C VAL A 253 -1.13 -9.08 -19.18
N ASP A 254 -0.29 -9.52 -20.10
CA ASP A 254 -0.70 -10.44 -21.17
C ASP A 254 -1.13 -11.80 -20.60
N TRP A 255 -0.43 -12.32 -19.60
CA TRP A 255 -0.84 -13.54 -18.90
C TRP A 255 -2.20 -13.37 -18.21
N LEU A 256 -2.47 -12.22 -17.55
CA LEU A 256 -3.77 -11.95 -16.96
C LEU A 256 -4.90 -12.04 -18.00
N THR A 257 -4.73 -11.39 -19.15
CA THR A 257 -5.77 -11.29 -20.19
C THR A 257 -5.95 -12.59 -20.96
N THR A 258 -4.91 -13.41 -21.11
CA THR A 258 -4.95 -14.65 -21.90
C THR A 258 -5.18 -15.91 -21.05
N SER A 259 -4.87 -15.89 -19.77
CA SER A 259 -4.89 -17.08 -18.92
C SER A 259 -5.84 -16.98 -17.73
N ILE A 260 -5.94 -15.83 -17.09
CA ILE A 260 -6.72 -15.65 -15.86
C ILE A 260 -8.13 -15.10 -16.14
N TRP A 261 -8.25 -14.06 -16.94
CA TRP A 261 -9.51 -13.35 -17.20
C TRP A 261 -10.21 -13.80 -18.47
N LYS A 262 -10.39 -15.10 -18.62
CA LYS A 262 -11.05 -15.70 -19.82
C LYS A 262 -12.58 -15.64 -19.76
#